data_f90cad162f89550a052a7ed3de37b0d4
#
_entry.id   f90cad162f89550a052a7ed3de37b0d4
#
_cell.length_a   1.000
_cell.length_b   1.000
_cell.length_c   1.000
_cell.angle_alpha   90.00
_cell.angle_beta   90.00
_cell.angle_gamma   90.00
#
_symmetry.space_group_name_H-M   'P 1'
#
loop_
_entity.id
_entity.type
_entity.pdbx_description
1 polymer ?
#
loop_
_entity_poly.entity_id
_entity_poly.type
_entity_poly.pdbx_seq_one_letter_code
_entity_poly.pdbx_strand_id
1 'polypeptide(L)'
;MINRIITLSGVALLCSASAYAQMQNGSFENWEGNVPSGWSVIDSGIALSLSTDPVNNGSFSAQVTVNTSTQSNTDLLQTISVEQGKTYDFSVDVYHTEGNVKARLFVDGYLGYSNNSLTNQWQALTHSYSATSTKDIVVGIRFYDDAGFDGSEVVYLDNFQPTETPPTQSCNDTSAALTLVTDNYGSETSWSLKNSVSQTLYSGSDYQSNTNNEVEMCLADGSYTLEVSDSYGDGMCCSVGNGSYSLSVNGTVVASGGDFQASQSTEFTIGGSTTTPPTEPPVLGEYYKDAEGKVGFALKTALYQIIDNHSSQGYTAIWTLVSEADLDAYYDTDGSILDMYSEKPSGSDSIQFTKVADQCGQYSKEGDCYNREHSFPKSWFGGKVEPMNSDGHHLFATDGYVNSKRSNWPFGEVSSATYTSSNGSKLGSAANSLGYVGTVFEPIDEFKGDFARAYFYMATRYENEIANWEGNSTSSDAVLDGTNTTVFEPWLLTMLKRWHSEDPVSQKEIDRNKAVHDFQGNRNPFIDHPEFVSQIWGN
;
A
#
# COMPACT_ATOMS: atom_id res chain seq x y z
N MET A 1 -34.54 32.05 -46.79
CA MET A 1 -33.23 31.81 -46.15
C MET A 1 -33.51 31.00 -44.90
N ILE A 2 -33.17 29.69 -44.96
CA ILE A 2 -33.51 28.71 -43.91
C ILE A 2 -32.27 28.52 -43.04
N ASN A 3 -32.36 28.97 -41.77
CA ASN A 3 -31.33 28.68 -40.77
C ASN A 3 -31.47 27.25 -40.28
N ARG A 4 -30.46 26.44 -40.53
CA ARG A 4 -30.31 25.12 -39.93
C ARG A 4 -29.57 25.26 -38.59
N ILE A 5 -30.28 24.93 -37.52
CA ILE A 5 -29.70 24.72 -36.19
C ILE A 5 -29.10 23.31 -36.19
N ILE A 6 -27.78 23.22 -36.01
CA ILE A 6 -27.07 21.94 -35.79
C ILE A 6 -26.99 21.74 -34.28
N THR A 7 -27.76 20.81 -33.77
CA THR A 7 -27.62 20.31 -32.40
C THR A 7 -26.50 19.30 -32.38
N LEU A 8 -25.36 19.65 -31.74
CA LEU A 8 -24.33 18.68 -31.35
C LEU A 8 -24.84 17.89 -30.13
N SER A 9 -25.17 16.64 -30.34
CA SER A 9 -25.36 15.68 -29.26
C SER A 9 -23.96 15.24 -28.77
N GLY A 10 -23.58 15.73 -27.62
CA GLY A 10 -22.41 15.25 -26.90
C GLY A 10 -22.67 13.82 -26.41
N VAL A 11 -21.97 12.84 -26.95
CA VAL A 11 -21.89 11.51 -26.38
C VAL A 11 -20.93 11.60 -25.20
N ALA A 12 -21.45 11.58 -24.00
CA ALA A 12 -20.63 11.36 -22.80
C ALA A 12 -20.09 9.94 -22.87
N LEU A 13 -18.79 9.81 -23.08
CA LEU A 13 -18.08 8.55 -22.91
C LEU A 13 -17.96 8.31 -21.39
N LEU A 14 -18.89 7.52 -20.85
CA LEU A 14 -18.72 6.95 -19.51
C LEU A 14 -17.60 5.92 -19.61
N CYS A 15 -16.41 6.30 -19.12
CA CYS A 15 -15.34 5.36 -18.86
C CYS A 15 -15.77 4.55 -17.62
N SER A 16 -16.43 3.41 -17.83
CA SER A 16 -16.68 2.43 -16.79
C SER A 16 -15.37 1.70 -16.51
N ALA A 17 -14.81 1.88 -15.34
CA ALA A 17 -13.77 0.99 -14.83
C ALA A 17 -14.34 -0.43 -14.84
N SER A 18 -13.67 -1.34 -15.54
CA SER A 18 -14.07 -2.76 -15.63
C SER A 18 -13.73 -3.41 -14.30
N ALA A 19 -14.74 -3.63 -13.44
CA ALA A 19 -14.59 -4.53 -12.31
C ALA A 19 -14.58 -5.97 -12.86
N TYR A 20 -13.47 -6.67 -12.71
CA TYR A 20 -13.40 -8.10 -13.01
C TYR A 20 -13.98 -8.89 -11.83
N ALA A 21 -14.66 -10.01 -12.10
CA ALA A 21 -15.06 -10.94 -11.04
C ALA A 21 -13.78 -11.55 -10.44
N GLN A 22 -13.56 -11.27 -9.18
CA GLN A 22 -12.35 -11.68 -8.46
C GLN A 22 -12.76 -12.40 -7.18
N MET A 23 -12.17 -13.59 -6.97
CA MET A 23 -12.26 -14.28 -5.68
C MET A 23 -11.36 -13.57 -4.68
N GLN A 24 -11.92 -13.06 -3.61
CA GLN A 24 -11.10 -12.55 -2.51
C GLN A 24 -10.45 -13.72 -1.78
N ASN A 25 -9.12 -13.67 -1.65
CA ASN A 25 -8.34 -14.68 -0.93
C ASN A 25 -8.67 -16.12 -1.37
N GLY A 26 -8.76 -16.36 -2.69
CA GLY A 26 -8.99 -17.70 -3.23
C GLY A 26 -7.79 -18.64 -3.05
N SER A 27 -6.61 -18.11 -2.81
CA SER A 27 -5.39 -18.84 -2.42
C SER A 27 -5.35 -19.23 -0.94
N PHE A 28 -6.30 -18.80 -0.11
CA PHE A 28 -6.39 -19.06 1.33
C PHE A 28 -5.14 -18.64 2.15
N GLU A 29 -4.38 -17.66 1.69
CA GLU A 29 -3.17 -17.18 2.36
C GLU A 29 -3.45 -16.23 3.55
N ASN A 30 -4.63 -15.58 3.59
CA ASN A 30 -4.98 -14.59 4.60
C ASN A 30 -6.11 -15.09 5.51
N TRP A 31 -5.88 -15.03 6.83
CA TRP A 31 -6.81 -15.58 7.83
C TRP A 31 -7.08 -14.60 8.98
N GLU A 32 -8.34 -14.54 9.42
CA GLU A 32 -8.78 -13.86 10.64
C GLU A 32 -9.25 -14.89 11.66
N GLY A 33 -8.36 -15.33 12.52
CA GLY A 33 -8.62 -16.46 13.42
C GLY A 33 -8.76 -17.78 12.63
N ASN A 34 -9.92 -18.41 12.66
CA ASN A 34 -10.23 -19.65 11.92
C ASN A 34 -11.06 -19.39 10.66
N VAL A 35 -11.12 -18.16 10.17
CA VAL A 35 -11.89 -17.78 9.00
C VAL A 35 -10.96 -17.21 7.94
N PRO A 36 -11.00 -17.71 6.68
CA PRO A 36 -10.25 -17.09 5.59
C PRO A 36 -10.85 -15.73 5.28
N SER A 37 -10.01 -14.69 5.19
CA SER A 37 -10.44 -13.33 4.89
C SER A 37 -11.19 -13.26 3.56
N GLY A 38 -12.28 -12.47 3.48
CA GLY A 38 -13.10 -12.32 2.28
C GLY A 38 -14.18 -13.39 2.07
N TRP A 39 -14.22 -14.46 2.88
CA TRP A 39 -15.27 -15.49 2.82
C TRP A 39 -16.43 -15.13 3.75
N SER A 40 -17.63 -15.01 3.20
CA SER A 40 -18.77 -14.40 3.89
C SER A 40 -19.83 -15.38 4.39
N VAL A 41 -19.90 -16.59 3.83
CA VAL A 41 -20.83 -17.63 4.24
C VAL A 41 -20.05 -18.89 4.61
N ILE A 42 -20.08 -19.25 5.89
CA ILE A 42 -19.50 -20.47 6.44
C ILE A 42 -20.59 -21.13 7.29
N ASP A 43 -21.11 -22.22 6.78
CA ASP A 43 -22.20 -22.92 7.46
C ASP A 43 -21.72 -23.68 8.70
N SER A 44 -22.65 -23.90 9.65
CA SER A 44 -22.34 -24.54 10.93
C SER A 44 -22.03 -26.04 10.84
N GLY A 45 -22.26 -26.66 9.70
CA GLY A 45 -21.93 -28.06 9.43
C GLY A 45 -20.50 -28.28 8.93
N ILE A 46 -19.73 -27.22 8.79
CA ILE A 46 -18.31 -27.27 8.48
C ILE A 46 -17.51 -26.46 9.50
N ALA A 47 -16.27 -26.87 9.73
CA ALA A 47 -15.31 -26.11 10.52
C ALA A 47 -14.06 -25.87 9.66
N LEU A 48 -13.52 -24.65 9.70
CA LEU A 48 -12.35 -24.22 8.94
C LEU A 48 -11.14 -24.06 9.84
N SER A 49 -9.99 -24.38 9.31
CA SER A 49 -8.68 -24.02 9.89
C SER A 49 -7.64 -23.86 8.79
N LEU A 50 -6.65 -23.04 9.05
CA LEU A 50 -5.46 -22.92 8.23
C LEU A 50 -4.66 -24.23 8.26
N SER A 51 -4.18 -24.69 7.10
CA SER A 51 -3.28 -25.84 6.99
C SER A 51 -2.00 -25.44 6.27
N THR A 52 -0.87 -26.03 6.70
CA THR A 52 0.44 -25.95 6.05
C THR A 52 0.81 -27.24 5.31
N ASP A 53 -0.04 -28.27 5.36
CA ASP A 53 0.13 -29.57 4.68
C ASP A 53 -1.20 -30.35 4.67
N PRO A 54 -1.73 -30.78 3.51
CA PRO A 54 -1.24 -30.50 2.16
C PRO A 54 -1.56 -29.07 1.68
N VAL A 55 -0.66 -28.47 0.90
CA VAL A 55 -0.82 -27.19 0.21
C VAL A 55 -0.59 -27.42 -1.29
N ASN A 56 -1.40 -26.82 -2.16
CA ASN A 56 -1.22 -26.93 -3.62
C ASN A 56 -0.53 -25.70 -4.18
N ASN A 57 -0.81 -24.51 -3.63
CA ASN A 57 -0.20 -23.26 -4.08
C ASN A 57 0.00 -22.32 -2.89
N GLY A 58 1.14 -21.63 -2.83
CA GLY A 58 1.47 -20.72 -1.73
C GLY A 58 1.97 -21.42 -0.47
N SER A 59 1.64 -20.85 0.68
CA SER A 59 2.08 -21.30 2.01
C SER A 59 1.01 -22.02 2.81
N PHE A 60 -0.25 -21.78 2.47
CA PHE A 60 -1.41 -22.28 3.22
C PHE A 60 -2.51 -22.82 2.31
N SER A 61 -3.30 -23.73 2.84
CA SER A 61 -4.56 -24.19 2.26
C SER A 61 -5.68 -24.12 3.31
N ALA A 62 -6.94 -24.20 2.88
CA ALA A 62 -8.07 -24.28 3.78
C ALA A 62 -8.40 -25.73 4.13
N GLN A 63 -8.16 -26.13 5.38
CA GLN A 63 -8.67 -27.36 5.91
C GLN A 63 -10.15 -27.18 6.27
N VAL A 64 -11.02 -27.95 5.65
CA VAL A 64 -12.46 -27.98 5.89
C VAL A 64 -12.83 -29.31 6.54
N THR A 65 -13.29 -29.27 7.79
CA THR A 65 -13.85 -30.46 8.46
C THR A 65 -15.35 -30.43 8.26
N VAL A 66 -15.88 -31.40 7.55
CA VAL A 66 -17.33 -31.61 7.34
C VAL A 66 -17.88 -32.45 8.48
N ASN A 67 -18.80 -31.88 9.29
CA ASN A 67 -19.28 -32.46 10.54
C ASN A 67 -20.75 -32.90 10.48
N THR A 68 -21.37 -32.94 9.31
CA THR A 68 -22.79 -33.25 9.16
C THR A 68 -23.11 -33.88 7.81
N SER A 69 -24.11 -34.74 7.77
CA SER A 69 -24.76 -35.20 6.54
C SER A 69 -25.88 -34.27 6.05
N THR A 70 -26.12 -33.13 6.73
CA THR A 70 -27.13 -32.15 6.33
C THR A 70 -26.53 -31.23 5.29
N GLN A 71 -26.65 -31.56 4.04
CA GLN A 71 -26.00 -30.88 2.88
C GLN A 71 -26.34 -29.39 2.74
N SER A 72 -27.53 -28.94 3.19
CA SER A 72 -27.91 -27.51 3.20
C SER A 72 -27.19 -26.70 4.29
N ASN A 73 -26.24 -27.29 5.00
CA ASN A 73 -25.53 -26.69 6.13
C ASN A 73 -24.00 -26.84 5.97
N THR A 74 -23.51 -26.97 4.74
CA THR A 74 -22.10 -27.26 4.42
C THR A 74 -21.52 -26.33 3.34
N ASP A 75 -22.03 -25.12 3.26
CA ASP A 75 -21.58 -24.13 2.27
C ASP A 75 -20.38 -23.31 2.78
N LEU A 76 -19.39 -23.12 1.90
CA LEU A 76 -18.33 -22.13 1.99
C LEU A 76 -18.41 -21.25 0.76
N LEU A 77 -18.92 -20.01 0.92
CA LEU A 77 -19.29 -19.15 -0.21
C LEU A 77 -18.80 -17.71 -0.02
N GLN A 78 -18.64 -17.01 -1.16
CA GLN A 78 -18.51 -15.56 -1.21
C GLN A 78 -19.33 -14.98 -2.36
N THR A 79 -19.55 -13.66 -2.34
CA THR A 79 -20.25 -12.92 -3.39
C THR A 79 -19.24 -12.11 -4.19
N ILE A 80 -19.32 -12.20 -5.52
CA ILE A 80 -18.45 -11.46 -6.45
C ILE A 80 -19.30 -10.78 -7.53
N SER A 81 -18.81 -9.69 -8.10
CA SER A 81 -19.50 -8.96 -9.18
C SER A 81 -19.03 -9.44 -10.54
N VAL A 82 -19.95 -9.66 -11.48
CA VAL A 82 -19.68 -10.03 -12.88
C VAL A 82 -20.26 -9.01 -13.84
N GLU A 83 -19.61 -8.80 -14.98
CA GLU A 83 -20.01 -7.84 -16.01
C GLU A 83 -20.65 -8.54 -17.21
N GLN A 84 -21.70 -7.94 -17.75
CA GLN A 84 -22.37 -8.45 -18.96
C GLN A 84 -21.41 -8.63 -20.14
N GLY A 85 -21.48 -9.80 -20.78
CA GLY A 85 -20.69 -10.13 -21.97
C GLY A 85 -19.27 -10.61 -21.67
N LYS A 86 -18.86 -10.70 -20.40
CA LYS A 86 -17.59 -11.30 -20.01
C LYS A 86 -17.76 -12.78 -19.71
N THR A 87 -16.70 -13.55 -19.92
CA THR A 87 -16.57 -14.95 -19.52
C THR A 87 -15.49 -15.06 -18.45
N TYR A 88 -15.78 -15.83 -17.42
CA TYR A 88 -14.93 -16.04 -16.25
C TYR A 88 -14.67 -17.54 -16.10
N ASP A 89 -13.41 -17.92 -16.01
CA ASP A 89 -12.99 -19.32 -15.82
C ASP A 89 -12.73 -19.57 -14.34
N PHE A 90 -13.69 -20.22 -13.70
CA PHE A 90 -13.59 -20.63 -12.29
C PHE A 90 -12.89 -21.97 -12.17
N SER A 91 -11.98 -22.09 -11.21
CA SER A 91 -11.41 -23.36 -10.77
C SER A 91 -11.15 -23.34 -9.26
N VAL A 92 -11.13 -24.51 -8.65
CA VAL A 92 -10.71 -24.71 -7.26
C VAL A 92 -10.05 -26.06 -7.14
N ASP A 93 -8.95 -26.13 -6.43
CA ASP A 93 -8.26 -27.37 -6.14
C ASP A 93 -8.82 -28.00 -4.86
N VAL A 94 -9.14 -29.29 -4.92
CA VAL A 94 -9.75 -30.07 -3.87
C VAL A 94 -8.91 -31.31 -3.57
N TYR A 95 -8.65 -31.57 -2.28
CA TYR A 95 -7.92 -32.73 -1.84
C TYR A 95 -8.75 -33.50 -0.80
N HIS A 96 -9.10 -34.76 -1.11
CA HIS A 96 -9.84 -35.66 -0.22
C HIS A 96 -8.91 -36.52 0.62
N THR A 97 -9.23 -36.70 1.90
CA THR A 97 -8.48 -37.60 2.79
C THR A 97 -9.04 -39.02 2.78
N GLU A 98 -10.33 -39.17 3.01
CA GLU A 98 -11.00 -40.50 3.16
C GLU A 98 -11.88 -40.86 1.97
N GLY A 99 -12.45 -39.85 1.28
CA GLY A 99 -13.29 -40.05 0.11
C GLY A 99 -14.77 -40.38 0.40
N ASN A 100 -15.25 -40.07 1.59
CA ASN A 100 -16.66 -40.27 1.99
C ASN A 100 -17.46 -38.96 1.91
N VAL A 101 -16.83 -37.87 1.42
CA VAL A 101 -17.43 -36.56 1.14
C VAL A 101 -17.09 -36.14 -0.27
N LYS A 102 -18.06 -35.57 -1.00
CA LYS A 102 -17.89 -34.93 -2.30
C LYS A 102 -17.95 -33.43 -2.16
N ALA A 103 -17.01 -32.72 -2.79
CA ALA A 103 -17.08 -31.29 -2.95
C ALA A 103 -17.81 -30.93 -4.25
N ARG A 104 -18.65 -29.91 -4.23
CA ARG A 104 -19.41 -29.46 -5.40
C ARG A 104 -19.22 -27.99 -5.63
N LEU A 105 -18.70 -27.63 -6.80
CA LEU A 105 -18.50 -26.23 -7.20
C LEU A 105 -19.86 -25.52 -7.32
N PHE A 106 -19.94 -24.30 -6.82
CA PHE A 106 -21.07 -23.40 -6.94
C PHE A 106 -20.64 -22.11 -7.65
N VAL A 107 -21.24 -21.80 -8.80
CA VAL A 107 -21.07 -20.52 -9.52
C VAL A 107 -22.45 -20.12 -10.05
N ASP A 108 -23.15 -19.22 -9.32
CA ASP A 108 -24.53 -18.81 -9.63
C ASP A 108 -25.50 -20.02 -9.79
N GLY A 109 -25.07 -21.19 -9.32
CA GLY A 109 -25.77 -22.48 -9.41
C GLY A 109 -24.83 -23.64 -9.12
N TYR A 110 -25.41 -24.82 -8.79
CA TYR A 110 -24.64 -26.03 -8.50
C TYR A 110 -24.13 -26.69 -9.79
N LEU A 111 -22.84 -27.03 -9.79
CA LEU A 111 -22.12 -27.62 -10.92
C LEU A 111 -21.74 -29.09 -10.68
N GLY A 112 -20.63 -29.55 -11.27
CA GLY A 112 -20.11 -30.90 -11.12
C GLY A 112 -19.53 -31.17 -9.73
N TYR A 113 -19.43 -32.45 -9.38
CA TYR A 113 -18.82 -32.91 -8.14
C TYR A 113 -17.35 -33.26 -8.36
N SER A 114 -16.55 -33.18 -7.29
CA SER A 114 -15.24 -33.79 -7.21
C SER A 114 -15.32 -35.31 -7.34
N ASN A 115 -14.25 -35.94 -7.77
CA ASN A 115 -14.08 -37.39 -7.71
C ASN A 115 -13.48 -37.75 -6.35
N ASN A 116 -14.36 -38.08 -5.38
CA ASN A 116 -13.94 -38.43 -4.02
C ASN A 116 -13.18 -39.77 -3.91
N SER A 117 -13.10 -40.56 -4.98
CA SER A 117 -12.22 -41.74 -5.02
C SER A 117 -10.75 -41.40 -5.22
N LEU A 118 -10.45 -40.14 -5.60
CA LEU A 118 -9.10 -39.61 -5.71
C LEU A 118 -8.69 -39.02 -4.35
N THR A 119 -8.26 -39.88 -3.43
CA THR A 119 -7.77 -39.48 -2.11
C THR A 119 -6.27 -39.21 -2.11
N ASN A 120 -5.83 -38.36 -1.19
CA ASN A 120 -4.41 -37.99 -1.00
C ASN A 120 -3.73 -37.43 -2.26
N GLN A 121 -4.50 -36.71 -3.07
CA GLN A 121 -4.01 -35.96 -4.23
C GLN A 121 -4.95 -34.81 -4.57
N TRP A 122 -4.39 -33.75 -5.14
CA TRP A 122 -5.15 -32.59 -5.60
C TRP A 122 -5.88 -32.89 -6.92
N GLN A 123 -7.06 -32.32 -7.09
CA GLN A 123 -7.87 -32.35 -8.29
C GLN A 123 -8.56 -31.00 -8.49
N ALA A 124 -8.59 -30.48 -9.72
CA ALA A 124 -9.27 -29.24 -10.03
C ALA A 124 -10.75 -29.46 -10.40
N LEU A 125 -11.64 -28.66 -9.81
CA LEU A 125 -13.00 -28.46 -10.30
C LEU A 125 -13.02 -27.18 -11.13
N THR A 126 -13.52 -27.22 -12.37
CA THR A 126 -13.48 -26.09 -13.29
C THR A 126 -14.86 -25.76 -13.87
N HIS A 127 -15.09 -24.48 -14.19
CA HIS A 127 -16.30 -24.02 -14.89
C HIS A 127 -16.09 -22.66 -15.57
N SER A 128 -16.46 -22.55 -16.85
CA SER A 128 -16.53 -21.28 -17.57
C SER A 128 -17.92 -20.67 -17.43
N TYR A 129 -18.03 -19.49 -16.83
CA TYR A 129 -19.27 -18.75 -16.63
C TYR A 129 -19.33 -17.54 -17.57
N SER A 130 -20.33 -17.45 -18.44
CA SER A 130 -20.57 -16.30 -19.31
C SER A 130 -21.69 -15.42 -18.74
N ALA A 131 -21.36 -14.21 -18.30
CA ALA A 131 -22.29 -13.30 -17.68
C ALA A 131 -23.24 -12.65 -18.72
N THR A 132 -24.53 -12.91 -18.60
CA THR A 132 -25.57 -12.35 -19.47
C THR A 132 -26.07 -10.97 -19.02
N SER A 133 -25.71 -10.56 -17.81
CA SER A 133 -25.99 -9.24 -17.24
C SER A 133 -24.92 -8.90 -16.20
N THR A 134 -24.67 -7.60 -15.97
CA THR A 134 -23.85 -7.11 -14.86
C THR A 134 -24.64 -7.30 -13.57
N LYS A 135 -24.12 -8.12 -12.65
CA LYS A 135 -24.76 -8.47 -11.36
C LYS A 135 -23.75 -9.07 -10.38
N ASP A 136 -24.15 -9.13 -9.12
CA ASP A 136 -23.46 -9.96 -8.15
C ASP A 136 -23.92 -11.41 -8.29
N ILE A 137 -22.98 -12.34 -8.20
CA ILE A 137 -23.21 -13.78 -8.15
C ILE A 137 -22.58 -14.38 -6.89
N VAL A 138 -23.11 -15.50 -6.44
CA VAL A 138 -22.51 -16.28 -5.35
C VAL A 138 -21.65 -17.37 -5.95
N VAL A 139 -20.46 -17.56 -5.37
CA VAL A 139 -19.48 -18.60 -5.79
C VAL A 139 -18.91 -19.31 -4.56
N GLY A 140 -18.47 -20.55 -4.72
CA GLY A 140 -17.83 -21.32 -3.64
C GLY A 140 -18.02 -22.82 -3.77
N ILE A 141 -18.04 -23.50 -2.63
CA ILE A 141 -18.11 -24.96 -2.54
C ILE A 141 -19.20 -25.38 -1.54
N ARG A 142 -19.97 -26.43 -1.91
CA ARG A 142 -20.81 -27.20 -0.99
C ARG A 142 -20.30 -28.64 -0.87
N PHE A 143 -20.35 -29.17 0.34
CA PHE A 143 -19.95 -30.54 0.61
C PHE A 143 -21.17 -31.46 0.73
N TYR A 144 -21.00 -32.70 0.30
CA TYR A 144 -22.04 -33.75 0.30
C TYR A 144 -21.47 -35.02 0.88
N ASP A 145 -22.16 -35.59 1.83
CA ASP A 145 -21.85 -36.94 2.33
C ASP A 145 -22.02 -38.00 1.24
N ASP A 146 -21.17 -39.01 1.26
CA ASP A 146 -21.25 -40.19 0.41
C ASP A 146 -21.23 -41.48 1.27
N ALA A 147 -21.35 -42.61 0.63
CA ALA A 147 -21.37 -43.92 1.32
C ALA A 147 -20.08 -44.12 2.14
N GLY A 148 -20.23 -44.32 3.43
CA GLY A 148 -19.12 -44.49 4.36
C GLY A 148 -18.86 -43.29 5.28
N PHE A 149 -19.51 -42.16 5.06
CA PHE A 149 -19.36 -40.99 5.94
C PHE A 149 -19.79 -41.35 7.39
N ASP A 150 -18.87 -41.20 8.32
CA ASP A 150 -19.07 -41.58 9.74
C ASP A 150 -19.44 -40.41 10.65
N GLY A 151 -19.60 -39.20 10.07
CA GLY A 151 -19.98 -37.97 10.77
C GLY A 151 -18.88 -36.92 10.85
N SER A 152 -17.68 -37.20 10.33
CA SER A 152 -16.61 -36.23 10.21
C SER A 152 -15.61 -36.63 9.13
N GLU A 153 -15.30 -35.74 8.19
CA GLU A 153 -14.23 -35.93 7.21
C GLU A 153 -13.52 -34.59 6.92
N VAL A 154 -12.22 -34.65 6.68
CA VAL A 154 -11.41 -33.50 6.30
C VAL A 154 -11.23 -33.47 4.80
N VAL A 155 -11.50 -32.30 4.20
CA VAL A 155 -11.23 -31.96 2.81
C VAL A 155 -10.40 -30.69 2.79
N TYR A 156 -9.38 -30.61 1.92
CA TYR A 156 -8.62 -29.37 1.76
C TYR A 156 -9.01 -28.67 0.47
N LEU A 157 -9.04 -27.35 0.51
CA LEU A 157 -9.28 -26.47 -0.63
C LEU A 157 -8.09 -25.53 -0.82
N ASP A 158 -7.77 -25.28 -2.07
CA ASP A 158 -6.72 -24.34 -2.42
C ASP A 158 -6.98 -23.73 -3.80
N ASN A 159 -6.27 -22.63 -4.13
CA ASN A 159 -6.19 -22.05 -5.46
C ASN A 159 -7.56 -21.86 -6.14
N PHE A 160 -8.52 -21.22 -5.45
CA PHE A 160 -9.83 -20.91 -6.03
C PHE A 160 -9.72 -19.72 -6.98
N GLN A 161 -9.85 -19.98 -8.27
CA GLN A 161 -9.70 -19.00 -9.36
C GLN A 161 -11.08 -18.51 -9.87
N PRO A 162 -11.17 -17.37 -10.57
CA PRO A 162 -10.07 -16.46 -10.78
C PRO A 162 -9.70 -15.77 -9.46
N THR A 163 -8.53 -16.06 -8.95
CA THR A 163 -7.96 -15.21 -7.90
C THR A 163 -7.84 -13.81 -8.49
N GLU A 164 -7.77 -12.81 -7.62
CA GLU A 164 -7.26 -11.54 -8.07
C GLU A 164 -5.91 -11.83 -8.76
N THR A 165 -5.89 -11.89 -10.10
CA THR A 165 -4.74 -11.28 -10.75
C THR A 165 -4.67 -9.91 -10.09
N PRO A 166 -3.54 -9.55 -9.43
CA PRO A 166 -3.37 -8.19 -8.95
C PRO A 166 -3.91 -7.34 -10.09
N PRO A 167 -4.87 -6.42 -9.87
CA PRO A 167 -5.53 -5.75 -10.96
C PRO A 167 -4.44 -5.49 -11.98
N THR A 168 -4.69 -5.64 -13.30
CA THR A 168 -3.92 -4.87 -14.26
C THR A 168 -4.22 -3.46 -13.81
N GLN A 169 -3.53 -3.12 -12.77
CA GLN A 169 -3.40 -1.82 -12.21
C GLN A 169 -3.04 -1.05 -13.45
N SER A 170 -3.93 -0.18 -13.90
CA SER A 170 -3.42 0.88 -14.74
C SER A 170 -2.23 1.35 -13.93
N CYS A 171 -1.04 0.91 -14.37
CA CYS A 171 0.16 1.04 -13.58
C CYS A 171 0.36 2.55 -13.53
N ASN A 172 -0.16 3.19 -12.49
CA ASN A 172 0.10 4.60 -12.23
C ASN A 172 1.58 4.78 -11.89
N ASP A 173 2.20 3.66 -11.49
CA ASP A 173 3.64 3.50 -11.35
C ASP A 173 4.26 2.98 -12.66
N THR A 174 5.50 2.60 -12.64
CA THR A 174 6.22 2.13 -13.80
C THR A 174 5.94 0.65 -14.09
N SER A 175 5.44 0.33 -15.30
CA SER A 175 5.20 -1.05 -15.73
C SER A 175 6.53 -1.80 -15.90
N ALA A 176 6.63 -2.98 -15.30
CA ALA A 176 7.74 -3.91 -15.48
C ALA A 176 7.21 -5.30 -15.83
N ALA A 177 7.97 -6.04 -16.64
CA ALA A 177 7.64 -7.40 -17.05
C ALA A 177 8.86 -8.30 -16.95
N LEU A 178 8.77 -9.39 -16.19
CA LEU A 178 9.78 -10.44 -16.14
C LEU A 178 9.36 -11.57 -17.08
N THR A 179 10.18 -11.86 -18.07
CA THR A 179 10.10 -13.06 -18.90
C THR A 179 11.13 -14.06 -18.37
N LEU A 180 10.69 -15.26 -18.02
CA LEU A 180 11.51 -16.36 -17.51
C LEU A 180 11.31 -17.59 -18.38
N VAL A 181 12.33 -17.98 -19.12
CA VAL A 181 12.37 -19.22 -19.89
C VAL A 181 13.17 -20.25 -19.11
N THR A 182 12.50 -21.29 -18.65
CA THR A 182 13.18 -22.36 -17.89
C THR A 182 13.88 -23.34 -18.79
N ASP A 183 14.92 -23.97 -18.27
CA ASP A 183 15.68 -25.06 -18.91
C ASP A 183 15.03 -26.44 -18.68
N ASN A 184 15.85 -27.51 -18.70
CA ASN A 184 15.38 -28.88 -18.49
C ASN A 184 15.02 -29.18 -17.02
N TYR A 185 15.35 -28.28 -16.08
CA TYR A 185 15.19 -28.44 -14.63
C TYR A 185 14.46 -27.25 -14.00
N GLY A 186 13.37 -26.82 -14.60
CA GLY A 186 12.60 -25.61 -14.21
C GLY A 186 12.25 -25.52 -12.72
N SER A 187 12.10 -26.67 -12.03
CA SER A 187 11.85 -26.71 -10.57
C SER A 187 13.02 -26.23 -9.72
N GLU A 188 14.24 -26.13 -10.28
CA GLU A 188 15.42 -25.61 -9.61
C GLU A 188 15.50 -24.08 -9.66
N THR A 189 14.75 -23.46 -10.58
CA THR A 189 14.70 -22.02 -10.80
C THR A 189 13.73 -21.35 -9.85
N SER A 190 14.21 -20.30 -9.20
CA SER A 190 13.39 -19.38 -8.41
C SER A 190 13.86 -17.93 -8.57
N TRP A 191 13.01 -16.97 -8.23
CA TRP A 191 13.42 -15.57 -8.26
C TRP A 191 12.67 -14.76 -7.22
N SER A 192 13.23 -13.63 -6.84
CA SER A 192 12.59 -12.62 -6.01
C SER A 192 12.95 -11.21 -6.46
N LEU A 193 11.99 -10.31 -6.43
CA LEU A 193 12.19 -8.87 -6.58
C LEU A 193 12.01 -8.21 -5.22
N LYS A 194 13.05 -7.54 -4.78
CA LYS A 194 13.10 -6.86 -3.48
C LYS A 194 13.22 -5.35 -3.69
N ASN A 195 12.61 -4.57 -2.80
CA ASN A 195 12.83 -3.13 -2.74
C ASN A 195 14.15 -2.78 -2.01
N SER A 196 14.47 -1.49 -1.91
CA SER A 196 15.69 -0.97 -1.28
C SER A 196 15.86 -1.38 0.19
N VAL A 197 14.79 -1.79 0.89
CA VAL A 197 14.83 -2.28 2.27
C VAL A 197 14.82 -3.82 2.35
N SER A 198 15.16 -4.49 1.24
CA SER A 198 15.21 -5.97 1.12
C SER A 198 13.88 -6.68 1.36
N GLN A 199 12.76 -5.97 1.32
CA GLN A 199 11.43 -6.57 1.35
C GLN A 199 11.16 -7.22 0.00
N THR A 200 10.76 -8.49 -0.01
CA THR A 200 10.31 -9.17 -1.22
C THR A 200 8.93 -8.64 -1.62
N LEU A 201 8.85 -8.03 -2.79
CA LEU A 201 7.60 -7.52 -3.38
C LEU A 201 6.96 -8.56 -4.30
N TYR A 202 7.79 -9.26 -5.08
CA TYR A 202 7.37 -10.30 -6.01
C TYR A 202 8.35 -11.46 -5.93
N SER A 203 7.87 -12.68 -6.15
CA SER A 203 8.71 -13.87 -6.22
C SER A 203 8.02 -14.98 -6.98
N GLY A 204 8.78 -16.00 -7.40
CA GLY A 204 8.26 -17.19 -8.04
C GLY A 204 9.23 -18.35 -7.96
N SER A 205 8.69 -19.58 -7.94
CA SER A 205 9.40 -20.86 -7.88
C SER A 205 8.58 -21.99 -8.51
N ASP A 206 9.12 -23.20 -8.49
CA ASP A 206 8.45 -24.45 -8.90
C ASP A 206 7.92 -24.46 -10.34
N TYR A 207 8.71 -23.90 -11.25
CA TYR A 207 8.38 -23.83 -12.67
C TYR A 207 8.47 -25.18 -13.38
N GLN A 208 7.63 -25.35 -14.41
CA GLN A 208 7.76 -26.48 -15.31
C GLN A 208 9.01 -26.31 -16.19
N SER A 209 9.65 -27.42 -16.56
CA SER A 209 10.83 -27.40 -17.44
C SER A 209 10.46 -26.98 -18.88
N ASN A 210 11.36 -26.23 -19.52
CA ASN A 210 11.23 -25.77 -20.90
C ASN A 210 9.94 -24.94 -21.14
N THR A 211 9.55 -24.09 -20.19
CA THR A 211 8.39 -23.21 -20.29
C THR A 211 8.80 -21.75 -20.37
N ASN A 212 7.97 -20.94 -21.03
CA ASN A 212 8.05 -19.48 -21.00
C ASN A 212 7.02 -18.96 -20.00
N ASN A 213 7.48 -18.20 -19.01
CA ASN A 213 6.65 -17.62 -17.95
C ASN A 213 6.79 -16.11 -18.01
N GLU A 214 5.69 -15.39 -17.97
CA GLU A 214 5.65 -13.93 -17.97
C GLU A 214 4.97 -13.44 -16.72
N VAL A 215 5.60 -12.48 -16.01
CA VAL A 215 5.08 -11.86 -14.80
C VAL A 215 5.06 -10.36 -14.99
N GLU A 216 3.88 -9.79 -15.05
CA GLU A 216 3.64 -8.35 -15.08
C GLU A 216 3.74 -7.80 -13.65
N MET A 217 4.42 -6.67 -13.49
CA MET A 217 4.63 -6.01 -12.20
C MET A 217 4.41 -4.51 -12.36
N CYS A 218 3.97 -3.88 -11.30
CA CYS A 218 3.85 -2.43 -11.20
C CYS A 218 4.78 -1.96 -10.08
N LEU A 219 5.74 -1.13 -10.41
CA LEU A 219 6.82 -0.75 -9.52
C LEU A 219 6.84 0.77 -9.37
N ALA A 220 6.71 1.25 -8.15
CA ALA A 220 6.88 2.66 -7.81
C ALA A 220 8.30 3.14 -8.12
N ASP A 221 8.51 4.44 -8.13
CA ASP A 221 9.86 4.98 -8.20
C ASP A 221 10.68 4.51 -7.00
N GLY A 222 11.87 3.98 -7.26
CA GLY A 222 12.71 3.40 -6.22
C GLY A 222 13.80 2.50 -6.74
N SER A 223 14.65 2.00 -5.83
CA SER A 223 15.70 1.03 -6.13
C SER A 223 15.22 -0.38 -5.82
N TYR A 224 15.51 -1.30 -6.73
CA TYR A 224 15.07 -2.68 -6.68
C TYR A 224 16.23 -3.63 -6.94
N THR A 225 16.14 -4.82 -6.36
CA THR A 225 17.08 -5.93 -6.60
C THR A 225 16.28 -7.12 -7.10
N LEU A 226 16.53 -7.54 -8.34
CA LEU A 226 16.09 -8.83 -8.85
C LEU A 226 17.17 -9.87 -8.53
N GLU A 227 16.80 -10.93 -7.82
CA GLU A 227 17.62 -12.09 -7.59
C GLU A 227 16.99 -13.30 -8.28
N VAL A 228 17.71 -13.95 -9.19
CA VAL A 228 17.32 -15.20 -9.82
C VAL A 228 18.29 -16.29 -9.32
N SER A 229 17.74 -17.41 -8.86
CA SER A 229 18.48 -18.47 -8.20
C SER A 229 18.21 -19.81 -8.84
N ASP A 230 19.23 -20.65 -8.86
CA ASP A 230 19.19 -22.05 -9.24
C ASP A 230 19.65 -22.90 -8.06
N SER A 231 18.81 -23.83 -7.60
CA SER A 231 19.04 -24.60 -6.37
C SER A 231 20.10 -25.69 -6.51
N TYR A 232 20.38 -26.14 -7.74
CA TYR A 232 21.45 -27.10 -8.01
C TYR A 232 22.81 -26.41 -8.18
N GLY A 233 22.80 -25.18 -8.67
CA GLY A 233 23.98 -24.34 -8.75
C GLY A 233 24.72 -24.39 -10.09
N ASP A 234 24.06 -24.80 -11.17
CA ASP A 234 24.62 -24.87 -12.53
C ASP A 234 23.93 -23.87 -13.50
N GLY A 235 23.00 -23.04 -12.97
CA GLY A 235 22.31 -21.97 -13.68
C GLY A 235 21.19 -22.46 -14.56
N MET A 236 20.65 -21.56 -15.43
CA MET A 236 19.53 -21.84 -16.31
C MET A 236 19.97 -22.21 -17.73
N CYS A 237 21.25 -22.06 -18.07
CA CYS A 237 21.84 -22.38 -19.38
C CYS A 237 23.31 -22.77 -19.16
N CYS A 238 23.99 -23.24 -20.06
CA CYS A 238 23.91 -23.63 -21.45
C CYS A 238 24.22 -25.12 -21.58
N SER A 239 24.70 -25.75 -20.47
CA SER A 239 24.93 -27.20 -20.36
C SER A 239 23.66 -27.99 -20.02
N VAL A 240 22.67 -27.33 -19.37
CA VAL A 240 21.45 -27.92 -18.82
C VAL A 240 20.19 -27.56 -19.62
N GLY A 241 20.30 -26.73 -20.65
CA GLY A 241 19.22 -26.28 -21.51
C GLY A 241 19.47 -24.87 -22.01
N ASN A 242 18.44 -24.21 -22.53
CA ASN A 242 18.51 -22.84 -23.03
C ASN A 242 17.61 -21.89 -22.22
N GLY A 243 17.64 -22.03 -20.90
CA GLY A 243 16.91 -21.16 -20.00
C GLY A 243 17.51 -19.75 -19.98
N SER A 244 16.68 -18.77 -19.70
CA SER A 244 17.07 -17.36 -19.61
C SER A 244 16.02 -16.55 -18.89
N TYR A 245 16.40 -15.39 -18.38
CA TYR A 245 15.45 -14.41 -17.90
C TYR A 245 15.72 -13.01 -18.46
N SER A 246 14.67 -12.20 -18.51
CA SER A 246 14.75 -10.80 -18.92
C SER A 246 13.69 -9.99 -18.17
N LEU A 247 14.10 -9.00 -17.41
CA LEU A 247 13.23 -8.02 -16.78
C LEU A 247 13.26 -6.73 -17.60
N SER A 248 12.11 -6.29 -18.06
CA SER A 248 11.95 -4.99 -18.72
C SER A 248 11.14 -4.02 -17.87
N VAL A 249 11.51 -2.75 -17.93
CA VAL A 249 10.82 -1.62 -17.30
C VAL A 249 10.46 -0.62 -18.40
N ASN A 250 9.18 -0.31 -18.56
CA ASN A 250 8.67 0.50 -19.67
C ASN A 250 9.21 0.04 -21.04
N GLY A 251 9.30 -1.28 -21.24
CA GLY A 251 9.81 -1.89 -22.46
C GLY A 251 11.34 -1.86 -22.63
N THR A 252 12.10 -1.29 -21.67
CA THR A 252 13.57 -1.31 -21.69
C THR A 252 14.08 -2.40 -20.77
N VAL A 253 14.94 -3.31 -21.27
CA VAL A 253 15.53 -4.38 -20.46
C VAL A 253 16.49 -3.78 -19.43
N VAL A 254 16.24 -4.05 -18.15
CA VAL A 254 17.05 -3.57 -17.02
C VAL A 254 17.85 -4.69 -16.35
N ALA A 255 17.44 -5.94 -16.52
CA ALA A 255 18.15 -7.11 -16.06
C ALA A 255 17.96 -8.28 -17.03
N SER A 256 18.98 -9.09 -17.25
CA SER A 256 18.86 -10.32 -18.04
C SER A 256 20.01 -11.27 -17.69
N GLY A 257 19.80 -12.56 -17.90
CA GLY A 257 20.78 -13.59 -17.62
C GLY A 257 20.28 -14.99 -17.97
N GLY A 258 21.04 -15.99 -17.50
CA GLY A 258 20.80 -17.43 -17.70
C GLY A 258 22.07 -18.24 -17.46
N ASP A 259 23.24 -17.69 -17.81
CA ASP A 259 24.54 -18.29 -17.57
C ASP A 259 25.11 -17.74 -16.24
N PHE A 260 24.73 -18.36 -15.14
CA PHE A 260 25.22 -18.08 -13.79
C PHE A 260 25.36 -19.40 -13.03
N GLN A 261 25.89 -19.39 -11.83
CA GLN A 261 25.97 -20.59 -10.98
C GLN A 261 24.72 -20.71 -10.09
N ALA A 262 24.86 -20.51 -8.79
CA ALA A 262 23.74 -20.68 -7.86
C ALA A 262 22.75 -19.50 -7.85
N SER A 263 23.19 -18.29 -8.20
CA SER A 263 22.31 -17.13 -8.33
C SER A 263 22.95 -15.98 -9.09
N GLN A 264 22.10 -15.11 -9.62
CA GLN A 264 22.48 -13.82 -10.19
C GLN A 264 21.58 -12.74 -9.61
N SER A 265 22.21 -11.65 -9.17
CA SER A 265 21.49 -10.50 -8.60
C SER A 265 21.74 -9.25 -9.45
N THR A 266 20.70 -8.51 -9.75
CA THR A 266 20.77 -7.26 -10.54
C THR A 266 19.98 -6.17 -9.84
N GLU A 267 20.64 -5.05 -9.59
CA GLU A 267 20.02 -3.85 -9.04
C GLU A 267 19.60 -2.91 -10.17
N PHE A 268 18.44 -2.28 -10.04
CA PHE A 268 17.96 -1.26 -10.96
C PHE A 268 17.12 -0.22 -10.23
N THR A 269 16.94 0.94 -10.84
CA THR A 269 16.16 2.04 -10.27
C THR A 269 15.10 2.49 -11.26
N ILE A 270 13.91 2.76 -10.78
CA ILE A 270 12.78 3.29 -11.52
C ILE A 270 12.57 4.74 -11.09
N GLY A 271 12.36 5.65 -12.06
CA GLY A 271 12.15 7.08 -11.81
C GLY A 271 13.41 7.76 -11.27
N GLY A 272 14.21 8.35 -12.12
CA GLY A 272 15.39 9.11 -11.70
C GLY A 272 16.36 9.35 -12.87
N SER A 273 16.64 10.58 -13.15
CA SER A 273 17.62 10.99 -14.16
C SER A 273 19.00 10.44 -13.79
N THR A 274 19.64 9.82 -14.78
CA THR A 274 20.91 9.11 -14.71
C THR A 274 22.01 9.80 -13.91
N THR A 275 22.45 9.18 -12.83
CA THR A 275 23.85 9.21 -12.38
C THR A 275 24.25 7.85 -11.78
N THR A 276 25.44 7.43 -12.10
CA THR A 276 26.15 6.15 -11.88
C THR A 276 26.02 5.56 -10.47
N PRO A 277 25.95 4.19 -10.29
CA PRO A 277 25.69 3.56 -9.01
C PRO A 277 26.89 3.66 -8.06
N PRO A 278 26.66 3.81 -6.75
CA PRO A 278 27.68 3.54 -5.74
C PRO A 278 27.58 2.09 -5.26
N THR A 279 28.69 1.41 -5.41
CA THR A 279 29.03 0.14 -4.73
C THR A 279 29.41 0.49 -3.29
N GLU A 280 28.50 0.24 -2.34
CA GLU A 280 28.69 0.02 -0.89
C GLU A 280 27.38 0.32 -0.15
N PRO A 281 27.07 -0.29 1.02
CA PRO A 281 25.88 0.09 1.80
C PRO A 281 25.86 1.60 1.94
N PRO A 282 24.69 2.26 1.92
CA PRO A 282 24.64 3.71 1.97
C PRO A 282 25.37 4.16 3.22
N VAL A 283 26.55 4.71 3.03
CA VAL A 283 27.24 5.47 4.06
C VAL A 283 26.27 6.59 4.38
N LEU A 284 25.70 6.58 5.58
CA LEU A 284 24.96 7.73 6.10
C LEU A 284 25.84 8.94 5.83
N GLY A 285 25.41 9.85 4.94
CA GLY A 285 26.24 10.98 4.53
C GLY A 285 26.82 11.67 5.75
N GLU A 286 27.87 12.46 5.60
CA GLU A 286 28.56 13.13 6.73
C GLU A 286 27.57 13.80 7.71
N TYR A 287 26.40 14.20 7.24
CA TYR A 287 25.35 14.80 8.06
C TYR A 287 24.77 13.84 9.12
N TYR A 288 24.57 12.55 8.80
CA TYR A 288 24.00 11.54 9.71
C TYR A 288 25.03 10.55 10.27
N LYS A 289 26.30 10.82 10.13
CA LYS A 289 27.40 9.94 10.53
C LYS A 289 27.30 9.46 12.00
N ASP A 290 26.90 10.34 12.90
CA ASP A 290 26.78 10.02 14.33
C ASP A 290 25.58 9.09 14.64
N ALA A 291 24.71 8.84 13.68
CA ALA A 291 23.61 7.88 13.75
C ALA A 291 23.98 6.48 13.24
N GLU A 292 25.16 6.32 12.59
CA GLU A 292 25.59 5.07 11.97
C GLU A 292 25.63 3.91 12.97
N GLY A 293 25.08 2.76 12.58
CA GLY A 293 25.04 1.53 13.38
C GLY A 293 24.09 1.57 14.58
N LYS A 294 23.32 2.64 14.76
CA LYS A 294 22.32 2.73 15.84
C LYS A 294 20.96 2.26 15.36
N VAL A 295 20.17 1.71 16.28
CA VAL A 295 18.80 1.25 16.05
C VAL A 295 17.92 1.60 17.24
N GLY A 296 16.59 1.54 17.07
CA GLY A 296 15.61 1.82 18.11
C GLY A 296 15.75 3.24 18.66
N PHE A 297 15.46 3.43 19.93
CA PHE A 297 15.50 4.76 20.54
C PHE A 297 16.92 5.33 20.68
N ALA A 298 17.95 4.50 20.58
CA ALA A 298 19.33 5.00 20.50
C ALA A 298 19.59 5.71 19.16
N LEU A 299 19.00 5.24 18.06
CA LEU A 299 19.01 5.93 16.78
C LEU A 299 18.23 7.24 16.87
N LYS A 300 17.02 7.21 17.45
CA LYS A 300 16.18 8.41 17.64
C LYS A 300 16.94 9.52 18.39
N THR A 301 17.58 9.18 19.52
CA THR A 301 18.38 10.14 20.30
C THR A 301 19.59 10.66 19.51
N ALA A 302 20.26 9.82 18.71
CA ALA A 302 21.36 10.29 17.86
C ALA A 302 20.86 11.26 16.77
N LEU A 303 19.75 10.97 16.14
CA LEU A 303 19.11 11.88 15.17
C LEU A 303 18.70 13.19 15.85
N TYR A 304 18.11 13.14 17.06
CA TYR A 304 17.85 14.34 17.86
C TYR A 304 19.09 15.20 17.97
N GLN A 305 20.24 14.65 18.39
CA GLN A 305 21.50 15.38 18.57
C GLN A 305 22.03 16.00 17.28
N ILE A 306 21.73 15.39 16.13
CA ILE A 306 22.13 15.89 14.80
C ILE A 306 21.25 17.08 14.38
N ILE A 307 19.95 17.05 14.69
CA ILE A 307 18.97 18.00 14.14
C ILE A 307 18.46 19.03 15.15
N ASP A 308 18.92 19.02 16.40
CA ASP A 308 18.37 19.85 17.49
C ASP A 308 18.80 21.32 17.44
N ASN A 309 19.83 21.66 16.67
CA ASN A 309 20.48 22.96 16.67
C ASN A 309 20.07 23.89 15.53
N HIS A 310 18.89 23.70 14.93
CA HIS A 310 18.42 24.56 13.85
C HIS A 310 18.20 26.01 14.32
N SER A 311 18.33 26.96 13.39
CA SER A 311 18.16 28.38 13.64
C SER A 311 16.73 28.82 13.34
N SER A 312 15.93 29.09 14.38
CA SER A 312 14.61 29.70 14.18
C SER A 312 14.74 31.05 13.47
N GLN A 313 14.09 31.18 12.33
CA GLN A 313 14.01 32.43 11.55
C GLN A 313 12.80 33.29 11.99
N GLY A 314 12.00 32.77 12.91
CA GLY A 314 10.76 33.36 13.40
C GLY A 314 9.57 33.16 12.47
N TYR A 315 8.38 33.12 13.08
CA TYR A 315 7.15 32.73 12.38
C TYR A 315 6.82 33.57 11.12
N THR A 316 7.21 34.87 11.11
CA THR A 316 6.96 35.71 9.93
C THR A 316 7.79 35.26 8.72
N ALA A 317 9.01 34.77 8.93
CA ALA A 317 9.90 34.35 7.85
C ALA A 317 9.41 33.05 7.17
N ILE A 318 8.51 32.29 7.78
CA ILE A 318 7.86 31.13 7.14
C ILE A 318 7.10 31.52 5.87
N TRP A 319 6.62 32.75 5.75
CA TRP A 319 6.03 33.22 4.49
C TRP A 319 7.02 33.20 3.32
N THR A 320 8.30 33.51 3.58
CA THR A 320 9.36 33.43 2.58
C THR A 320 9.62 31.98 2.22
N LEU A 321 9.79 31.11 3.23
CA LEU A 321 9.99 29.67 3.00
C LEU A 321 8.87 29.08 2.11
N VAL A 322 7.62 29.27 2.50
CA VAL A 322 6.45 28.76 1.77
C VAL A 322 6.41 29.29 0.32
N SER A 323 6.73 30.57 0.10
CA SER A 323 6.73 31.15 -1.25
C SER A 323 7.88 30.66 -2.14
N GLU A 324 8.84 29.94 -1.60
CA GLU A 324 10.00 29.40 -2.34
C GLU A 324 9.97 27.87 -2.39
N ALA A 325 9.55 27.20 -1.32
CA ALA A 325 9.60 25.76 -1.16
C ALA A 325 8.28 25.04 -1.46
N ASP A 326 7.14 25.73 -1.30
CA ASP A 326 5.81 25.16 -1.51
C ASP A 326 5.20 25.75 -2.80
N LEU A 327 5.90 25.60 -3.93
CA LEU A 327 5.39 25.94 -5.27
C LEU A 327 5.01 24.67 -6.01
N ASP A 328 3.89 24.71 -6.75
CA ASP A 328 3.52 23.59 -7.58
C ASP A 328 4.40 23.51 -8.84
N ALA A 329 5.37 22.60 -8.74
CA ALA A 329 6.26 22.18 -9.81
C ALA A 329 6.13 20.67 -10.10
N TYR A 330 5.16 19.97 -9.49
CA TYR A 330 5.11 18.52 -9.43
C TYR A 330 3.82 17.93 -9.99
N TYR A 331 2.69 18.66 -9.94
CA TYR A 331 1.38 18.20 -10.38
C TYR A 331 0.96 18.90 -11.68
N ASP A 332 0.24 20.00 -11.63
CA ASP A 332 -0.14 20.73 -12.84
C ASP A 332 0.92 21.76 -13.30
N THR A 333 1.96 21.97 -12.50
CA THR A 333 3.18 22.76 -12.81
C THR A 333 2.90 24.21 -13.21
N ASP A 334 1.87 24.80 -12.63
CA ASP A 334 1.42 26.16 -12.97
C ASP A 334 2.16 27.28 -12.21
N GLY A 335 2.98 26.89 -11.21
CA GLY A 335 3.77 27.79 -10.37
C GLY A 335 2.97 28.51 -9.31
N SER A 336 1.74 28.10 -9.05
CA SER A 336 0.95 28.53 -7.90
C SER A 336 1.55 28.01 -6.58
N ILE A 337 0.98 28.37 -5.44
CA ILE A 337 1.32 27.76 -4.16
C ILE A 337 0.75 26.33 -4.15
N LEU A 338 1.61 25.35 -3.91
CA LEU A 338 1.21 23.99 -3.63
C LEU A 338 0.56 23.96 -2.24
N ASP A 339 -0.76 23.99 -2.24
CA ASP A 339 -1.60 24.01 -1.06
C ASP A 339 -2.10 22.59 -0.75
N MET A 340 -1.55 21.94 0.26
CA MET A 340 -1.85 20.54 0.59
C MET A 340 -3.33 20.26 0.91
N TYR A 341 -4.18 21.29 1.06
CA TYR A 341 -5.61 21.11 1.32
C TYR A 341 -6.52 21.46 0.13
N SER A 342 -5.96 21.97 -0.98
CA SER A 342 -6.70 22.29 -2.20
C SER A 342 -6.14 21.64 -3.46
N GLU A 343 -4.87 21.22 -3.44
CA GLU A 343 -4.17 20.52 -4.52
C GLU A 343 -4.89 19.25 -4.98
N LYS A 344 -4.97 19.05 -6.29
CA LYS A 344 -5.54 17.86 -6.93
C LYS A 344 -4.50 17.14 -7.80
N PRO A 345 -3.75 16.21 -7.25
CA PRO A 345 -2.63 15.55 -7.92
C PRO A 345 -2.94 14.94 -9.30
N SER A 346 -4.20 14.56 -9.54
CA SER A 346 -4.63 13.92 -10.79
C SER A 346 -5.42 14.84 -11.74
N GLY A 347 -5.46 16.15 -11.50
CA GLY A 347 -6.23 17.09 -12.32
C GLY A 347 -5.95 18.54 -12.00
N SER A 348 -6.51 19.45 -12.78
CA SER A 348 -6.32 20.89 -12.53
C SER A 348 -7.00 21.32 -11.24
N ASP A 349 -6.31 22.16 -10.50
CA ASP A 349 -6.79 22.75 -9.27
C ASP A 349 -7.98 23.67 -9.49
N SER A 350 -8.97 23.52 -8.64
CA SER A 350 -10.11 24.44 -8.63
C SER A 350 -9.83 25.74 -7.84
N ILE A 351 -8.75 25.72 -7.04
CA ILE A 351 -8.29 26.82 -6.21
C ILE A 351 -6.78 26.93 -6.44
N GLN A 352 -6.31 28.08 -6.90
CA GLN A 352 -4.91 28.38 -7.15
C GLN A 352 -4.55 29.66 -6.40
N PHE A 353 -3.46 29.64 -5.66
CA PHE A 353 -2.99 30.81 -4.91
C PHE A 353 -1.70 31.35 -5.51
N THR A 354 -1.72 32.64 -5.80
CA THR A 354 -0.52 33.37 -6.22
C THR A 354 0.37 33.62 -5.01
N LYS A 355 1.63 33.20 -5.08
CA LYS A 355 2.59 33.44 -3.99
C LYS A 355 2.65 34.90 -3.59
N VAL A 356 2.73 35.16 -2.28
CA VAL A 356 2.74 36.48 -1.65
C VAL A 356 1.42 37.24 -1.78
N ALA A 357 0.80 37.27 -2.95
CA ALA A 357 -0.41 38.09 -3.19
C ALA A 357 -1.63 37.55 -2.43
N ASP A 358 -1.76 36.22 -2.36
CA ASP A 358 -2.93 35.57 -1.74
C ASP A 358 -2.65 35.08 -0.31
N GLN A 359 -1.64 35.62 0.36
CA GLN A 359 -1.38 35.39 1.78
C GLN A 359 -2.42 36.09 2.64
N CYS A 360 -3.05 35.42 3.56
CA CYS A 360 -3.89 36.06 4.54
C CYS A 360 -4.06 35.30 5.87
N GLY A 361 -4.72 35.96 6.83
CA GLY A 361 -5.15 35.38 8.10
C GLY A 361 -6.65 35.54 8.36
N GLN A 362 -7.41 36.06 7.36
CA GLN A 362 -8.87 36.25 7.46
C GLN A 362 -9.51 35.68 6.20
N TYR A 363 -10.37 34.73 6.36
CA TYR A 363 -11.04 33.97 5.32
C TYR A 363 -12.46 33.63 5.76
N SER A 364 -13.37 33.40 4.83
CA SER A 364 -14.77 33.02 5.06
C SER A 364 -15.17 31.73 4.35
N LYS A 365 -14.43 31.36 3.31
CA LYS A 365 -14.65 30.16 2.50
C LYS A 365 -13.32 29.66 1.91
N GLU A 366 -13.33 28.46 1.34
CA GLU A 366 -12.23 27.95 0.53
C GLU A 366 -11.94 28.88 -0.65
N GLY A 367 -10.66 29.02 -0.97
CA GLY A 367 -10.17 29.85 -2.05
C GLY A 367 -10.04 31.34 -1.71
N ASP A 368 -10.31 31.76 -0.47
CA ASP A 368 -10.11 33.17 -0.09
C ASP A 368 -8.62 33.53 -0.01
N CYS A 369 -7.79 32.66 0.56
CA CYS A 369 -6.35 32.82 0.66
C CYS A 369 -5.65 31.60 1.28
N TYR A 370 -4.32 31.51 1.13
CA TYR A 370 -3.55 30.50 1.83
C TYR A 370 -2.94 31.03 3.13
N ASN A 371 -2.68 30.09 4.05
CA ASN A 371 -2.05 30.36 5.34
C ASN A 371 -0.95 29.32 5.62
N ARG A 372 -0.27 29.47 6.76
CA ARG A 372 0.75 28.55 7.26
C ARG A 372 0.10 27.59 8.25
N GLU A 373 -0.03 26.34 7.84
CA GLU A 373 -0.55 25.26 8.66
C GLU A 373 0.54 24.69 9.56
N HIS A 374 0.29 24.63 10.86
CA HIS A 374 1.04 23.78 11.76
C HIS A 374 0.48 22.36 11.68
N SER A 375 1.04 21.48 10.85
CA SER A 375 0.59 20.10 10.73
C SER A 375 0.60 19.39 12.08
N PHE A 376 1.62 19.62 12.88
CA PHE A 376 1.62 19.32 14.32
C PHE A 376 1.08 20.56 15.06
N PRO A 377 -0.15 20.56 15.58
CA PRO A 377 -0.82 21.76 16.08
C PRO A 377 -0.05 22.50 17.16
N LYS A 378 0.05 23.80 17.01
CA LYS A 378 0.77 24.62 18.00
C LYS A 378 0.20 24.55 19.41
N SER A 379 -1.09 24.27 19.58
CA SER A 379 -1.70 24.07 20.91
C SER A 379 -1.15 22.84 21.62
N TRP A 380 -0.59 21.87 20.88
CA TRP A 380 -0.02 20.66 21.48
C TRP A 380 1.32 20.93 22.15
N PHE A 381 2.11 21.88 21.64
CA PHE A 381 3.38 22.29 22.26
C PHE A 381 3.29 23.61 23.06
N GLY A 382 2.10 24.00 23.49
CA GLY A 382 1.90 25.14 24.37
C GLY A 382 1.66 26.50 23.69
N GLY A 383 1.43 26.54 22.37
CA GLY A 383 1.07 27.74 21.64
C GLY A 383 2.22 28.33 20.82
N LYS A 384 2.46 29.63 20.94
CA LYS A 384 3.52 30.34 20.19
C LYS A 384 4.88 30.17 20.85
N VAL A 385 5.34 28.95 21.03
CA VAL A 385 6.62 28.62 21.67
C VAL A 385 7.66 28.36 20.59
N GLU A 386 8.77 29.12 20.63
CA GLU A 386 9.91 28.89 19.74
C GLU A 386 10.86 27.82 20.32
N PRO A 387 11.53 27.05 19.47
CA PRO A 387 11.57 27.15 18.00
C PRO A 387 10.41 26.44 17.28
N MET A 388 9.56 25.65 17.97
CA MET A 388 8.48 24.86 17.36
C MET A 388 7.52 25.69 16.52
N ASN A 389 7.18 26.91 17.00
CA ASN A 389 6.21 27.78 16.32
C ASN A 389 6.68 28.25 14.92
N SER A 390 7.98 28.15 14.62
CA SER A 390 8.55 28.59 13.35
C SER A 390 9.43 27.55 12.66
N ASP A 391 9.26 26.26 13.03
CA ASP A 391 10.00 25.17 12.41
C ASP A 391 9.39 24.77 11.07
N GLY A 392 10.14 24.98 9.99
CA GLY A 392 9.70 24.77 8.61
C GLY A 392 9.33 23.31 8.26
N HIS A 393 9.84 22.34 9.01
CA HIS A 393 9.57 20.92 8.72
C HIS A 393 8.15 20.45 9.04
N HIS A 394 7.36 21.23 9.77
CA HIS A 394 5.95 20.92 10.04
C HIS A 394 4.98 22.07 9.72
N LEU A 395 5.49 23.10 9.02
CA LEU A 395 4.71 24.25 8.56
C LEU A 395 4.55 24.21 7.05
N PHE A 396 3.33 24.09 6.56
CA PHE A 396 3.01 23.98 5.14
C PHE A 396 2.06 25.09 4.69
N ALA A 397 2.08 25.39 3.39
CA ALA A 397 1.02 26.18 2.77
C ALA A 397 -0.29 25.40 2.75
N THR A 398 -1.37 26.02 3.15
CA THR A 398 -2.71 25.43 3.06
C THR A 398 -3.78 26.51 2.92
N ASP A 399 -4.90 26.18 2.28
CA ASP A 399 -6.09 27.01 2.31
C ASP A 399 -6.46 27.41 3.75
N GLY A 400 -6.60 28.71 4.00
CA GLY A 400 -6.82 29.24 5.33
C GLY A 400 -8.14 28.77 5.95
N TYR A 401 -9.17 28.61 5.13
CA TYR A 401 -10.48 28.15 5.60
C TYR A 401 -10.46 26.66 5.97
N VAL A 402 -9.83 25.82 5.15
CA VAL A 402 -9.67 24.39 5.44
C VAL A 402 -8.80 24.19 6.67
N ASN A 403 -7.72 24.96 6.80
CA ASN A 403 -6.87 25.00 8.01
C ASN A 403 -7.73 25.31 9.25
N SER A 404 -8.66 26.27 9.17
CA SER A 404 -9.56 26.56 10.29
C SER A 404 -10.55 25.42 10.61
N LYS A 405 -10.95 24.65 9.61
CA LYS A 405 -11.80 23.46 9.82
C LYS A 405 -11.00 22.35 10.50
N ARG A 406 -9.76 22.13 10.05
CA ARG A 406 -8.85 21.18 10.69
C ARG A 406 -8.57 21.58 12.14
N SER A 407 -8.39 22.88 12.45
CA SER A 407 -8.15 23.37 13.80
C SER A 407 -6.97 22.66 14.48
N ASN A 408 -7.19 22.01 15.63
CA ASN A 408 -6.19 21.19 16.33
C ASN A 408 -6.64 19.72 16.45
N TRP A 409 -7.56 19.28 15.58
CA TRP A 409 -7.95 17.88 15.55
C TRP A 409 -6.77 17.01 15.11
N PRO A 410 -6.61 15.79 15.65
CA PRO A 410 -5.65 14.84 15.13
C PRO A 410 -5.85 14.54 13.66
N PHE A 411 -4.77 14.22 12.96
CA PHE A 411 -4.90 13.51 11.70
C PHE A 411 -5.43 12.08 11.96
N GLY A 412 -6.25 11.59 11.02
CA GLY A 412 -6.86 10.27 11.12
C GLY A 412 -7.76 9.98 9.94
N GLU A 413 -8.20 8.77 9.79
CA GLU A 413 -9.12 8.34 8.74
C GLU A 413 -10.56 8.57 9.18
N VAL A 414 -11.38 9.10 8.29
CA VAL A 414 -12.75 9.55 8.55
C VAL A 414 -13.77 8.52 8.08
N SER A 415 -14.55 7.94 9.00
CA SER A 415 -15.68 7.07 8.67
C SER A 415 -16.94 7.83 8.24
N SER A 416 -17.16 9.03 8.80
CA SER A 416 -18.34 9.86 8.52
C SER A 416 -17.94 11.34 8.52
N ALA A 417 -17.84 11.93 7.35
CA ALA A 417 -17.42 13.31 7.18
C ALA A 417 -18.55 14.29 7.57
N THR A 418 -18.18 15.30 8.35
CA THR A 418 -18.99 16.48 8.64
C THR A 418 -18.63 17.67 7.74
N TYR A 419 -17.43 17.61 7.14
CA TYR A 419 -16.92 18.57 6.17
C TYR A 419 -15.99 17.84 5.19
N THR A 420 -16.02 18.22 3.93
CA THR A 420 -15.11 17.76 2.88
C THR A 420 -14.62 18.98 2.10
N SER A 421 -13.31 19.14 1.95
CA SER A 421 -12.69 20.21 1.16
C SER A 421 -12.80 19.97 -0.34
N SER A 422 -12.43 20.97 -1.14
CA SER A 422 -12.46 20.91 -2.60
C SER A 422 -11.55 19.83 -3.20
N ASN A 423 -10.47 19.45 -2.52
CA ASN A 423 -9.58 18.37 -2.96
C ASN A 423 -9.96 16.98 -2.42
N GLY A 424 -10.93 16.91 -1.51
CA GLY A 424 -11.40 15.65 -0.93
C GLY A 424 -10.90 15.37 0.49
N SER A 425 -10.09 16.24 1.10
CA SER A 425 -9.73 16.13 2.52
C SER A 425 -10.97 16.24 3.40
N LYS A 426 -11.02 15.50 4.51
CA LYS A 426 -12.26 15.34 5.31
C LYS A 426 -12.04 15.68 6.78
N LEU A 427 -13.07 16.25 7.41
CA LEU A 427 -13.18 16.35 8.86
C LEU A 427 -14.40 15.53 9.30
N GLY A 428 -14.25 14.69 10.31
CA GLY A 428 -15.38 13.88 10.78
C GLY A 428 -15.04 12.92 11.90
N SER A 429 -15.90 11.93 12.10
CA SER A 429 -15.67 10.89 13.09
C SER A 429 -14.57 9.93 12.62
N ALA A 430 -13.67 9.57 13.52
CA ALA A 430 -12.62 8.60 13.25
C ALA A 430 -13.19 7.25 12.78
N ALA A 431 -12.46 6.59 11.88
CA ALA A 431 -12.78 5.23 11.45
C ALA A 431 -12.57 4.24 12.60
N ASN A 432 -13.45 3.26 12.71
CA ASN A 432 -13.37 2.24 13.78
C ASN A 432 -12.06 1.43 13.75
N SER A 433 -11.48 1.28 12.56
CA SER A 433 -10.19 0.60 12.32
C SER A 433 -9.01 1.23 13.07
N LEU A 434 -9.11 2.53 13.40
CA LEU A 434 -8.06 3.24 14.15
C LEU A 434 -8.01 2.85 15.64
N GLY A 435 -9.10 2.29 16.20
CA GLY A 435 -9.20 2.07 17.64
C GLY A 435 -9.34 3.36 18.47
N TYR A 436 -9.53 4.49 17.84
CA TYR A 436 -9.74 5.81 18.43
C TYR A 436 -11.18 6.30 18.20
N VAL A 437 -11.75 6.93 19.21
CA VAL A 437 -13.10 7.52 19.13
C VAL A 437 -13.01 9.02 19.32
N GLY A 438 -13.23 9.77 18.25
CA GLY A 438 -13.16 11.23 18.29
C GLY A 438 -13.32 11.85 16.91
N THR A 439 -13.09 13.16 16.83
CA THR A 439 -13.02 13.88 15.56
C THR A 439 -11.59 13.87 15.05
N VAL A 440 -11.40 13.57 13.77
CA VAL A 440 -10.11 13.56 13.07
C VAL A 440 -10.22 14.31 11.74
N PHE A 441 -9.07 14.76 11.23
CA PHE A 441 -8.95 15.32 9.91
C PHE A 441 -8.16 14.34 9.02
N GLU A 442 -8.72 13.95 7.89
CA GLU A 442 -8.12 13.08 6.90
C GLU A 442 -7.65 13.90 5.71
N PRO A 443 -6.34 14.09 5.46
CA PRO A 443 -5.85 14.63 4.21
C PRO A 443 -6.08 13.63 3.07
N ILE A 444 -5.95 14.08 1.83
CA ILE A 444 -5.93 13.16 0.68
C ILE A 444 -4.73 12.22 0.77
N ASP A 445 -4.82 11.06 0.11
CA ASP A 445 -3.82 9.99 0.22
C ASP A 445 -2.42 10.45 -0.15
N GLU A 446 -2.30 11.31 -1.17
CA GLU A 446 -1.05 11.90 -1.69
C GLU A 446 -0.19 12.66 -0.66
N PHE A 447 -0.79 13.12 0.45
CA PHE A 447 -0.08 13.89 1.47
C PHE A 447 -0.04 13.22 2.84
N LYS A 448 -0.54 11.99 2.95
CA LYS A 448 -0.57 11.24 4.21
C LYS A 448 0.83 10.95 4.73
N GLY A 449 1.74 10.53 3.84
CA GLY A 449 3.14 10.26 4.16
C GLY A 449 3.91 11.52 4.55
N ASP A 450 3.69 12.64 3.83
CA ASP A 450 4.29 13.94 4.16
C ASP A 450 3.99 14.34 5.61
N PHE A 451 2.71 14.27 6.00
CA PHE A 451 2.31 14.60 7.37
C PHE A 451 2.82 13.59 8.39
N ALA A 452 2.89 12.30 8.04
CA ALA A 452 3.47 11.29 8.93
C ALA A 452 4.96 11.58 9.19
N ARG A 453 5.74 11.89 8.15
CA ARG A 453 7.16 12.24 8.27
C ARG A 453 7.39 13.56 9.03
N ALA A 454 6.46 14.51 8.93
CA ALA A 454 6.50 15.70 9.76
C ALA A 454 6.25 15.40 11.24
N TYR A 455 5.36 14.45 11.56
CA TYR A 455 5.13 13.99 12.93
C TYR A 455 6.33 13.24 13.51
N PHE A 456 6.93 12.32 12.76
CA PHE A 456 8.16 11.63 13.17
C PHE A 456 9.32 12.61 13.40
N TYR A 457 9.41 13.64 12.55
CA TYR A 457 10.37 14.72 12.76
C TYR A 457 10.13 15.44 14.08
N MET A 458 8.89 15.87 14.37
CA MET A 458 8.56 16.54 15.62
C MET A 458 8.85 15.66 16.84
N ALA A 459 8.52 14.37 16.76
CA ALA A 459 8.82 13.38 17.80
C ALA A 459 10.31 13.22 18.07
N THR A 460 11.15 13.43 17.06
CA THR A 460 12.61 13.28 17.16
C THR A 460 13.28 14.59 17.48
N ARG A 461 12.98 15.66 16.75
CA ARG A 461 13.59 16.98 16.95
C ARG A 461 13.36 17.54 18.36
N TYR A 462 12.23 17.23 18.95
CA TYR A 462 11.83 17.73 20.26
C TYR A 462 11.79 16.65 21.34
N GLU A 463 12.68 15.65 21.23
CA GLU A 463 12.76 14.50 22.14
C GLU A 463 12.82 14.91 23.61
N ASN A 464 13.55 15.96 23.95
CA ASN A 464 13.71 16.43 25.34
C ASN A 464 12.48 17.15 25.91
N GLU A 465 11.51 17.50 25.07
CA GLU A 465 10.38 18.37 25.44
C GLU A 465 9.04 17.67 25.26
N ILE A 466 8.92 16.80 24.24
CA ILE A 466 7.65 16.27 23.74
C ILE A 466 6.87 15.46 24.78
N ALA A 467 7.55 14.79 25.71
CA ALA A 467 6.91 14.07 26.81
C ALA A 467 6.08 14.99 27.75
N ASN A 468 6.35 16.30 27.74
CA ASN A 468 5.62 17.25 28.56
C ASN A 468 4.41 17.87 27.85
N TRP A 469 4.15 17.50 26.58
CA TRP A 469 3.13 18.14 25.75
C TRP A 469 1.77 17.46 25.80
N GLU A 470 1.69 16.22 26.29
CA GLU A 470 0.46 15.44 26.40
C GLU A 470 -0.68 16.25 27.04
N GLY A 471 -0.43 16.83 28.22
CA GLY A 471 -1.41 17.57 28.98
C GLY A 471 -1.77 18.99 28.48
N ASN A 472 -1.21 19.47 27.37
CA ASN A 472 -1.45 20.84 26.87
C ASN A 472 -2.85 21.06 26.31
N SER A 473 -3.50 20.01 25.81
CA SER A 473 -4.88 20.05 25.32
C SER A 473 -5.48 18.64 25.30
N THR A 474 -6.80 18.54 25.20
CA THR A 474 -7.49 17.25 25.01
C THR A 474 -7.12 16.56 23.69
N SER A 475 -6.72 17.33 22.69
CA SER A 475 -6.28 16.77 21.41
C SER A 475 -4.83 16.27 21.49
N SER A 476 -3.95 16.90 22.28
CA SER A 476 -2.60 16.38 22.52
C SER A 476 -2.63 15.12 23.40
N ASP A 477 -3.46 15.08 24.44
CA ASP A 477 -3.70 13.93 25.30
C ASP A 477 -4.19 12.69 24.52
N ALA A 478 -4.97 12.92 23.46
CA ALA A 478 -5.47 11.84 22.59
C ALA A 478 -4.42 11.23 21.65
N VAL A 479 -3.28 11.87 21.46
CA VAL A 479 -2.27 11.50 20.45
C VAL A 479 -0.87 11.27 21.01
N LEU A 480 -0.53 11.83 22.16
CA LEU A 480 0.77 11.69 22.80
C LEU A 480 0.66 10.77 24.01
N ASP A 481 1.64 9.90 24.19
CA ASP A 481 1.70 8.90 25.28
C ASP A 481 2.46 9.38 26.52
N GLY A 482 2.85 10.66 26.56
CA GLY A 482 3.62 11.25 27.68
C GLY A 482 5.06 10.76 27.78
N THR A 483 5.59 10.06 26.76
CA THR A 483 6.97 9.60 26.71
C THR A 483 7.79 10.33 25.65
N ASN A 484 9.11 10.27 25.78
CA ASN A 484 10.03 10.76 24.76
C ASN A 484 10.60 9.63 23.87
N THR A 485 10.09 8.42 24.00
CA THR A 485 10.52 7.23 23.26
C THR A 485 9.52 6.89 22.15
N THR A 486 8.41 6.27 22.48
CA THR A 486 7.32 5.97 21.54
C THR A 486 6.60 7.22 21.08
N VAL A 487 6.39 8.17 21.97
CA VAL A 487 5.83 9.51 21.78
C VAL A 487 4.33 9.51 21.46
N PHE A 488 3.89 8.64 20.56
CA PHE A 488 2.51 8.62 20.06
C PHE A 488 1.71 7.49 20.70
N GLU A 489 0.44 7.76 20.95
CA GLU A 489 -0.53 6.73 21.28
C GLU A 489 -0.52 5.60 20.22
N PRO A 490 -0.72 4.32 20.62
CA PRO A 490 -0.58 3.18 19.70
C PRO A 490 -1.41 3.28 18.42
N TRP A 491 -2.61 3.83 18.50
CA TRP A 491 -3.49 4.01 17.35
C TRP A 491 -2.89 4.97 16.31
N LEU A 492 -2.34 6.09 16.79
CA LEU A 492 -1.74 7.10 15.92
C LEU A 492 -0.42 6.61 15.34
N LEU A 493 0.44 6.00 16.16
CA LEU A 493 1.73 5.47 15.70
C LEU A 493 1.53 4.42 14.61
N THR A 494 0.58 3.50 14.80
CA THR A 494 0.26 2.47 13.79
C THR A 494 -0.21 3.11 12.47
N MET A 495 -1.09 4.09 12.55
CA MET A 495 -1.57 4.81 11.37
C MET A 495 -0.45 5.59 10.67
N LEU A 496 0.38 6.34 11.41
CA LEU A 496 1.48 7.12 10.83
C LEU A 496 2.51 6.23 10.14
N LYS A 497 2.84 5.06 10.70
CA LYS A 497 3.72 4.07 10.06
C LYS A 497 3.13 3.57 8.75
N ARG A 498 1.84 3.26 8.74
CA ARG A 498 1.14 2.82 7.54
C ARG A 498 1.10 3.93 6.48
N TRP A 499 0.72 5.16 6.84
CA TRP A 499 0.74 6.30 5.92
C TRP A 499 2.13 6.57 5.33
N HIS A 500 3.17 6.48 6.15
CA HIS A 500 4.55 6.60 5.71
C HIS A 500 4.94 5.54 4.67
N SER A 501 4.40 4.31 4.79
CA SER A 501 4.65 3.22 3.86
C SER A 501 3.80 3.30 2.60
N GLU A 502 2.53 3.74 2.72
CA GLU A 502 1.56 3.84 1.62
C GLU A 502 1.82 5.07 0.73
N ASP A 503 2.37 6.13 1.30
CA ASP A 503 2.77 7.36 0.62
C ASP A 503 4.28 7.59 0.84
N PRO A 504 5.14 6.97 0.01
CA PRO A 504 6.60 7.06 0.15
C PRO A 504 7.12 8.46 -0.19
N VAL A 505 8.38 8.72 0.19
CA VAL A 505 9.02 10.02 -0.02
C VAL A 505 9.02 10.40 -1.48
N SER A 506 8.46 11.56 -1.78
CA SER A 506 8.35 12.15 -3.12
C SER A 506 9.51 13.10 -3.42
N GLN A 507 9.73 13.42 -4.70
CA GLN A 507 10.70 14.45 -5.11
C GLN A 507 10.36 15.82 -4.51
N LYS A 508 9.08 16.13 -4.39
CA LYS A 508 8.57 17.35 -3.72
C LYS A 508 9.10 17.46 -2.28
N GLU A 509 9.06 16.37 -1.51
CA GLU A 509 9.57 16.36 -0.15
C GLU A 509 11.09 16.48 -0.08
N ILE A 510 11.83 15.84 -1.00
CA ILE A 510 13.30 15.92 -1.08
C ILE A 510 13.72 17.37 -1.34
N ASP A 511 13.10 18.02 -2.30
CA ASP A 511 13.41 19.42 -2.65
C ASP A 511 13.01 20.37 -1.53
N ARG A 512 11.86 20.14 -0.90
CA ARG A 512 11.41 20.88 0.26
C ARG A 512 12.33 20.71 1.46
N ASN A 513 12.78 19.48 1.74
CA ASN A 513 13.72 19.18 2.82
C ASN A 513 15.04 19.96 2.64
N LYS A 514 15.50 20.06 1.40
CA LYS A 514 16.66 20.88 1.06
C LYS A 514 16.39 22.38 1.28
N ALA A 515 15.26 22.89 0.84
CA ALA A 515 14.89 24.29 1.02
C ALA A 515 14.75 24.66 2.50
N VAL A 516 14.16 23.80 3.31
CA VAL A 516 14.08 23.99 4.76
C VAL A 516 15.47 23.94 5.41
N HIS A 517 16.35 23.04 4.97
CA HIS A 517 17.74 23.03 5.42
C HIS A 517 18.46 24.34 5.09
N ASP A 518 18.33 24.84 3.87
CA ASP A 518 18.96 26.11 3.47
C ASP A 518 18.38 27.28 4.28
N PHE A 519 17.11 27.20 4.71
CA PHE A 519 16.42 28.22 5.49
C PHE A 519 16.78 28.22 6.99
N GLN A 520 16.82 27.05 7.64
CA GLN A 520 16.95 26.94 9.09
C GLN A 520 18.12 26.06 9.58
N GLY A 521 18.79 25.31 8.70
CA GLY A 521 20.06 24.63 8.97
C GLY A 521 19.95 23.15 9.39
N ASN A 522 18.76 22.58 9.47
CA ASN A 522 18.58 21.14 9.73
C ASN A 522 17.69 20.47 8.67
N ARG A 523 17.74 19.14 8.66
CA ARG A 523 17.01 18.29 7.71
C ARG A 523 16.00 17.41 8.44
N ASN A 524 14.96 16.97 7.74
CA ASN A 524 14.08 15.91 8.23
C ASN A 524 14.70 14.54 7.89
N PRO A 525 15.18 13.78 8.89
CA PRO A 525 15.84 12.49 8.66
C PRO A 525 14.90 11.43 8.07
N PHE A 526 13.60 11.57 8.23
CA PHE A 526 12.61 10.62 7.72
C PHE A 526 12.23 10.86 6.24
N ILE A 527 12.73 11.96 5.66
CA ILE A 527 12.72 12.21 4.23
C ILE A 527 14.03 11.73 3.61
N ASP A 528 15.18 12.01 4.24
CA ASP A 528 16.50 11.58 3.73
C ASP A 528 16.72 10.07 3.87
N HIS A 529 16.19 9.46 4.94
CA HIS A 529 16.34 8.08 5.35
C HIS A 529 15.00 7.55 5.86
N PRO A 530 14.02 7.28 4.97
CA PRO A 530 12.69 6.82 5.37
C PRO A 530 12.71 5.51 6.19
N GLU A 531 13.72 4.68 5.98
CA GLU A 531 13.95 3.45 6.75
C GLU A 531 14.16 3.67 8.25
N PHE A 532 14.52 4.87 8.67
CA PHE A 532 14.67 5.19 10.10
C PHE A 532 13.36 5.08 10.87
N VAL A 533 12.21 5.24 10.23
CA VAL A 533 10.91 5.05 10.89
C VAL A 533 10.80 3.62 11.43
N SER A 534 11.01 2.62 10.58
CA SER A 534 10.95 1.21 10.98
C SER A 534 12.10 0.81 11.92
N GLN A 535 13.29 1.39 11.74
CA GLN A 535 14.42 1.14 12.63
C GLN A 535 14.22 1.69 14.05
N ILE A 536 13.42 2.75 14.23
CA ILE A 536 13.14 3.36 15.53
C ILE A 536 11.90 2.75 16.19
N TRP A 537 10.79 2.67 15.49
CA TRP A 537 9.48 2.27 16.04
C TRP A 537 9.03 0.86 15.65
N GLY A 538 9.87 0.12 14.90
CA GLY A 538 9.55 -1.20 14.38
C GLY A 538 8.62 -1.14 13.15
N ASN A 539 8.40 -2.29 12.52
CA ASN A 539 7.48 -2.42 11.38
C ASN A 539 6.02 -2.40 11.82
#